data_1a55831a1764d40bfac08389c040a129
#
_entry.id   1a55831a1764d40bfac08389c040a129
#
_cell.length_a   1.000
_cell.length_b   1.000
_cell.length_c   1.000
_cell.angle_alpha   90.00
_cell.angle_beta   90.00
_cell.angle_gamma   90.00
#
_symmetry.space_group_name_H-M   'P 1'
#
loop_
_entity.id
_entity.type
_entity.pdbx_description
1 polymer ?
#
loop_
_entity_poly.entity_id
_entity_poly.type
_entity_poly.pdbx_seq_one_letter_code
_entity_poly.pdbx_strand_id
1 'polypeptide(L)'
;MKKFFSFGISIMLFSFITSSLYAATPLVDAVWIKDQIGKEGVVMLDLRTPASYKKGHVPGAVYTNYSKDGWRVKNSEGIAGMLPPVDQISNLIGSL
;
A
#
# COMPACT_ATOMS: atom_id res chain seq x y z
N MET A 1 -43.44 -13.66 -20.64
CA MET A 1 -42.81 -12.50 -20.70
C MET A 1 -42.34 -11.95 -19.44
N LYS A 2 -43.13 -11.88 -18.46
CA LYS A 2 -42.72 -11.25 -17.27
C LYS A 2 -41.64 -11.95 -16.55
N LYS A 3 -41.38 -13.19 -16.81
CA LYS A 3 -40.38 -13.89 -16.04
C LYS A 3 -38.99 -13.43 -16.27
N PHE A 4 -38.75 -12.72 -17.33
CA PHE A 4 -37.39 -12.35 -17.63
C PHE A 4 -36.75 -11.48 -16.60
N PHE A 5 -37.54 -10.71 -15.92
CA PHE A 5 -36.99 -9.73 -15.01
C PHE A 5 -36.15 -10.32 -13.94
N SER A 6 -36.58 -11.41 -13.39
CA SER A 6 -35.89 -11.95 -12.24
C SER A 6 -34.48 -12.40 -12.57
N PHE A 7 -34.24 -12.76 -13.82
CA PHE A 7 -32.92 -13.21 -14.16
C PHE A 7 -31.89 -12.12 -14.09
N GLY A 8 -32.20 -10.96 -14.62
CA GLY A 8 -31.26 -9.87 -14.61
C GLY A 8 -30.84 -9.47 -13.23
N ILE A 9 -31.75 -9.55 -12.29
CA ILE A 9 -31.46 -9.17 -10.93
C ILE A 9 -30.46 -10.12 -10.31
N SER A 10 -30.63 -11.39 -10.51
CA SER A 10 -29.73 -12.38 -9.95
C SER A 10 -28.30 -12.19 -10.43
N ILE A 11 -28.13 -11.88 -11.66
CA ILE A 11 -26.81 -11.73 -12.22
C ILE A 11 -26.11 -10.55 -11.62
N MET A 12 -26.81 -9.49 -11.37
CA MET A 12 -26.19 -8.30 -10.78
C MET A 12 -25.64 -8.55 -9.40
N LEU A 13 -26.27 -9.38 -8.63
CA LEU A 13 -25.80 -9.70 -7.30
C LEU A 13 -24.44 -10.38 -7.32
N PHE A 14 -24.20 -11.21 -8.30
CA PHE A 14 -22.92 -11.87 -8.39
C PHE A 14 -21.78 -10.91 -8.60
N SER A 15 -22.00 -9.88 -9.35
CA SER A 15 -20.94 -8.93 -9.65
C SER A 15 -20.37 -8.29 -8.39
N PHE A 16 -21.19 -8.01 -7.42
CA PHE A 16 -20.70 -7.43 -6.19
C PHE A 16 -19.87 -8.38 -5.39
N ILE A 17 -20.27 -9.62 -5.31
CA ILE A 17 -19.56 -10.60 -4.52
C ILE A 17 -18.16 -10.81 -5.07
N THR A 18 -18.02 -10.90 -6.37
CA THR A 18 -16.71 -11.15 -6.96
C THR A 18 -15.75 -9.99 -6.73
N SER A 19 -16.20 -8.77 -6.78
CA SER A 19 -15.30 -7.64 -6.61
C SER A 19 -14.69 -7.57 -5.22
N SER A 20 -15.34 -8.11 -4.21
CA SER A 20 -14.82 -8.07 -2.86
C SER A 20 -13.72 -9.09 -2.61
N LEU A 21 -13.49 -10.01 -3.53
CA LEU A 21 -12.47 -11.04 -3.35
C LEU A 21 -11.08 -10.59 -3.72
N TYR A 22 -10.92 -9.45 -4.34
CA TYR A 22 -9.61 -9.01 -4.82
C TYR A 22 -9.00 -8.05 -3.84
N ALA A 23 -8.42 -8.58 -2.80
CA ALA A 23 -7.64 -7.79 -1.87
C ALA A 23 -6.25 -7.57 -2.42
N ALA A 24 -5.57 -6.55 -1.92
CA ALA A 24 -4.20 -6.27 -2.29
C ALA A 24 -3.29 -7.42 -1.87
N THR A 25 -2.34 -7.77 -2.71
CA THR A 25 -1.33 -8.78 -2.39
C THR A 25 -0.25 -8.14 -1.54
N PRO A 26 0.08 -8.68 -0.36
CA PRO A 26 1.09 -8.07 0.51
C PRO A 26 2.50 -8.18 -0.03
N LEU A 27 2.77 -9.17 -0.89
CA LEU A 27 4.07 -9.34 -1.50
C LEU A 27 3.93 -9.36 -3.00
N VAL A 28 4.84 -8.66 -3.69
CA VAL A 28 4.85 -8.58 -5.14
C VAL A 28 6.26 -8.84 -5.64
N ASP A 29 6.38 -9.17 -6.93
CA ASP A 29 7.70 -9.41 -7.54
C ASP A 29 8.16 -8.20 -8.35
N ALA A 30 9.36 -8.32 -8.90
CA ALA A 30 9.98 -7.23 -9.66
C ALA A 30 9.20 -6.91 -10.94
N VAL A 31 8.56 -7.89 -11.54
CA VAL A 31 7.78 -7.67 -12.77
C VAL A 31 6.58 -6.78 -12.47
N TRP A 32 5.89 -7.08 -11.38
CA TRP A 32 4.75 -6.26 -10.96
C TRP A 32 5.18 -4.82 -10.66
N ILE A 33 6.30 -4.65 -9.95
CA ILE A 33 6.82 -3.32 -9.63
C ILE A 33 7.15 -2.55 -10.90
N LYS A 34 7.81 -3.20 -11.84
CA LYS A 34 8.17 -2.57 -13.10
C LYS A 34 6.95 -2.06 -13.85
N ASP A 35 5.87 -2.83 -13.84
CA ASP A 35 4.63 -2.44 -14.50
C ASP A 35 3.95 -1.27 -13.83
N GLN A 36 4.21 -1.03 -12.55
CA GLN A 36 3.58 0.05 -11.80
C GLN A 36 4.36 1.37 -11.85
N ILE A 37 5.60 1.35 -12.36
CA ILE A 37 6.42 2.55 -12.41
C ILE A 37 5.73 3.62 -13.26
N GLY A 38 5.57 4.80 -12.70
CA GLY A 38 4.98 5.92 -13.41
C GLY A 38 3.47 5.92 -13.53
N LYS A 39 2.81 4.93 -12.96
CA LYS A 39 1.34 4.90 -12.97
C LYS A 39 0.77 5.87 -11.97
N GLU A 40 -0.27 6.57 -12.39
CA GLU A 40 -0.97 7.49 -11.53
C GLU A 40 -1.63 6.75 -10.37
N GLY A 41 -1.57 7.35 -9.18
CA GLY A 41 -2.15 6.75 -7.99
C GLY A 41 -1.27 5.70 -7.31
N VAL A 42 -0.08 5.44 -7.83
CA VAL A 42 0.87 4.50 -7.22
C VAL A 42 2.10 5.26 -6.76
N VAL A 43 2.44 5.10 -5.49
CA VAL A 43 3.65 5.69 -4.91
C VAL A 43 4.51 4.57 -4.37
N MET A 44 5.79 4.59 -4.73
CA MET A 44 6.76 3.61 -4.25
C MET A 44 7.64 4.24 -3.18
N LEU A 45 7.75 3.59 -2.04
CA LEU A 45 8.59 4.05 -0.95
C LEU A 45 9.75 3.09 -0.77
N ASP A 46 10.96 3.64 -0.62
CA ASP A 46 12.15 2.85 -0.34
C ASP A 46 12.57 3.13 1.10
N LEU A 47 12.48 2.11 1.94
CA LEU A 47 12.78 2.22 3.36
C LEU A 47 14.12 1.62 3.73
N ARG A 48 14.98 1.37 2.76
CA ARG A 48 16.31 0.82 3.01
C ARG A 48 17.25 1.89 3.58
N THR A 49 18.51 1.55 3.72
CA THR A 49 19.51 2.52 4.19
C THR A 49 19.79 3.56 3.10
N PRO A 50 20.26 4.77 3.47
CA PRO A 50 20.63 5.78 2.47
C PRO A 50 21.65 5.27 1.47
N ALA A 51 22.61 4.47 1.91
CA ALA A 51 23.63 3.92 1.02
C ALA A 51 23.04 2.99 -0.01
N SER A 52 22.09 2.15 0.39
CA SER A 52 21.41 1.24 -0.54
C SER A 52 20.59 2.00 -1.57
N TYR A 53 19.91 3.03 -1.14
CA TYR A 53 19.10 3.86 -2.05
C TYR A 53 19.99 4.53 -3.09
N LYS A 54 21.15 5.03 -2.68
CA LYS A 54 22.09 5.68 -3.60
C LYS A 54 22.70 4.73 -4.61
N LYS A 55 22.90 3.48 -4.23
CA LYS A 55 23.44 2.47 -5.13
C LYS A 55 22.49 2.11 -6.25
N GLY A 56 21.21 2.20 -5.99
CA GLY A 56 20.19 1.89 -6.98
C GLY A 56 18.84 1.72 -6.31
N HIS A 57 17.81 2.24 -6.94
CA HIS A 57 16.44 2.14 -6.43
C HIS A 57 15.45 2.15 -7.58
N VAL A 58 14.22 1.80 -7.30
CA VAL A 58 13.15 1.83 -8.28
C VAL A 58 12.99 3.26 -8.80
N PRO A 59 12.96 3.47 -10.12
CA PRO A 59 12.79 4.82 -10.67
C PRO A 59 11.54 5.50 -10.10
N GLY A 60 11.73 6.70 -9.58
CA GLY A 60 10.65 7.46 -9.00
C GLY A 60 10.31 7.10 -7.56
N ALA A 61 10.99 6.13 -6.96
CA ALA A 61 10.74 5.77 -5.57
C ALA A 61 11.17 6.90 -4.63
N VAL A 62 10.34 7.18 -3.64
CA VAL A 62 10.62 8.20 -2.63
C VAL A 62 11.36 7.54 -1.49
N TYR A 63 12.46 8.15 -1.06
CA TYR A 63 13.24 7.62 0.05
C TYR A 63 12.66 8.06 1.39
N THR A 64 12.61 7.14 2.33
CA THR A 64 12.30 7.45 3.71
C THR A 64 13.13 6.52 4.61
N ASN A 65 13.65 7.07 5.70
CA ASN A 65 14.51 6.31 6.60
C ASN A 65 13.67 5.57 7.63
N TYR A 66 13.67 4.25 7.56
CA TYR A 66 12.85 3.43 8.44
C TYR A 66 13.20 3.66 9.92
N SER A 67 14.47 3.83 10.23
CA SER A 67 14.93 3.97 11.62
C SER A 67 14.71 5.36 12.18
N LYS A 68 14.75 6.39 11.35
CA LYS A 68 14.82 7.77 11.82
C LYS A 68 13.59 8.60 11.56
N ASP A 69 12.80 8.23 10.56
CA ASP A 69 11.68 9.08 10.14
C ASP A 69 10.40 8.88 10.94
N GLY A 70 10.36 7.89 11.83
CA GLY A 70 9.22 7.71 12.72
C GLY A 70 8.29 6.58 12.35
N TRP A 71 8.74 5.62 11.54
CA TRP A 71 7.94 4.45 11.20
C TRP A 71 7.71 3.54 12.40
N ARG A 72 8.58 3.63 13.40
CA ARG A 72 8.44 2.90 14.66
C ARG A 72 8.82 3.80 15.81
N VAL A 73 8.17 3.61 16.93
CA VAL A 73 8.38 4.44 18.12
C VAL A 73 8.51 3.56 19.37
N LYS A 74 9.01 4.15 20.45
CA LYS A 74 8.91 3.53 21.76
C LYS A 74 7.60 3.92 22.40
N ASN A 75 6.98 2.98 23.11
CA ASN A 75 5.77 3.31 23.86
C ASN A 75 6.13 3.90 25.23
N SER A 76 5.11 4.23 26.03
CA SER A 76 5.31 4.82 27.35
C SER A 76 6.05 3.89 28.32
N GLU A 77 6.06 2.60 28.04
CA GLU A 77 6.76 1.61 28.85
C GLU A 77 8.19 1.37 28.39
N GLY A 78 8.65 2.09 27.37
CA GLY A 78 9.99 1.95 26.85
C GLY A 78 10.18 0.83 25.86
N ILE A 79 9.12 0.21 25.39
CA ILE A 79 9.20 -0.87 24.42
C ILE A 79 9.39 -0.29 23.03
N ALA A 80 10.47 -0.69 22.36
CA ALA A 80 10.80 -0.21 21.02
C ALA A 80 10.06 -1.00 19.93
N GLY A 81 10.05 -0.46 18.72
CA GLY A 81 9.49 -1.15 17.57
C GLY A 81 7.98 -1.14 17.48
N MET A 82 7.34 -0.27 18.23
CA MET A 82 5.89 -0.15 18.25
C MET A 82 5.39 0.73 17.10
N LEU A 83 4.17 0.48 16.66
CA LEU A 83 3.55 1.35 15.67
C LEU A 83 3.26 2.71 16.24
N PRO A 84 3.53 3.80 15.52
CA PRO A 84 3.14 5.12 15.98
C PRO A 84 1.62 5.29 15.95
N PRO A 85 1.10 6.31 16.65
CA PRO A 85 -0.32 6.65 16.55
C PRO A 85 -0.73 6.97 15.11
N VAL A 86 -2.00 6.78 14.81
CA VAL A 86 -2.51 6.92 13.44
C VAL A 86 -2.25 8.30 12.86
N ASP A 87 -2.45 9.35 13.65
CA ASP A 87 -2.22 10.70 13.19
C ASP A 87 -0.75 10.96 12.87
N GLN A 88 0.15 10.38 13.64
CA GLN A 88 1.58 10.53 13.42
C GLN A 88 2.01 9.83 12.13
N ILE A 89 1.52 8.63 11.89
CA ILE A 89 1.82 7.90 10.66
C ILE A 89 1.22 8.61 9.45
N SER A 90 0.02 9.15 9.59
CA SER A 90 -0.62 9.89 8.50
C SER A 90 0.19 11.12 8.12
N ASN A 91 0.70 11.85 9.11
CA ASN A 91 1.54 13.01 8.85
C ASN A 91 2.85 12.62 8.19
N LEU A 92 3.46 11.52 8.61
CA LEU A 92 4.69 11.04 8.01
C LEU A 92 4.49 10.72 6.55
N ILE A 93 3.46 9.96 6.21
CA ILE A 93 3.18 9.58 4.82
C ILE A 93 2.86 10.81 3.98
N GLY A 94 2.09 11.74 4.52
CA GLY A 94 1.71 12.96 3.80
C GLY A 94 2.88 13.90 3.54
N SER A 95 3.98 13.76 4.28
CA SER A 95 5.14 14.62 4.10
C SER A 95 6.14 14.10 3.06
N LEU A 96 5.96 12.92 2.56
CA LEU A 96 6.91 12.28 1.64
C LEU A 96 6.78 12.71 0.18
#